data_a0c4b32f283236eedaad959885ecf99e
#
_entry.id   a0c4b32f283236eedaad959885ecf99e
#
_cell.length_a   1.000
_cell.length_b   1.000
_cell.length_c   1.000
_cell.angle_alpha   90.00
_cell.angle_beta   90.00
_cell.angle_gamma   90.00
#
_symmetry.space_group_name_H-M   'P 1'
#
loop_
_entity.id
_entity.type
_entity.pdbx_description
1 polymer ?
#
loop_
_entity_poly.entity_id
_entity_poly.type
_entity_poly.pdbx_seq_one_letter_code
_entity_poly.pdbx_strand_id
1 'polypeptide(L)' 'QTTPQPFPPLELVNKPNVDTAHAAYLLTRRPQTLRAWACLENGPVRPLRINGRLAWPVSELRRVLGV' A
#
# COMPACT_ATOMS: atom_id res chain seq x y z
N GLN A 1 13.11 -1.55 22.25
CA GLN A 1 13.15 -0.35 21.41
C GLN A 1 12.03 -0.35 20.40
N THR A 2 11.15 0.63 20.49
CA THR A 2 10.04 0.75 19.58
C THR A 2 10.24 1.92 18.65
N THR A 3 10.24 1.66 17.36
CA THR A 3 10.30 2.72 16.38
C THR A 3 8.90 3.28 16.17
N PRO A 4 8.71 4.61 16.21
CA PRO A 4 7.40 5.17 15.96
C PRO A 4 6.91 4.75 14.57
N GLN A 5 5.64 4.44 14.47
CA GLN A 5 5.05 4.09 13.20
C GLN A 5 4.95 5.33 12.33
N PRO A 6 5.57 5.33 11.14
CA PRO A 6 5.51 6.51 10.27
C PRO A 6 4.15 6.71 9.63
N PHE A 7 3.29 5.70 9.68
CA PHE A 7 1.98 5.76 9.03
C PHE A 7 0.90 5.26 9.99
N PRO A 8 -0.33 5.79 9.86
CA PRO A 8 -1.43 5.31 10.68
C PRO A 8 -1.81 3.88 10.29
N PRO A 9 -2.39 3.12 11.23
CA PRO A 9 -2.91 1.79 10.90
C PRO A 9 -4.07 1.87 9.93
N LEU A 10 -4.34 0.73 9.28
CA LEU A 10 -5.33 0.68 8.20
C LEU A 10 -6.71 1.15 8.66
N GLU A 11 -7.13 0.80 9.87
CA GLU A 11 -8.45 1.19 10.35
C GLU A 11 -8.58 2.69 10.60
N LEU A 12 -7.46 3.42 10.67
CA LEU A 12 -7.48 4.87 10.80
C LEU A 12 -7.31 5.59 9.47
N VAL A 13 -7.10 4.84 8.39
CA VAL A 13 -6.96 5.42 7.07
C VAL A 13 -8.34 5.72 6.51
N ASN A 14 -8.61 7.00 6.26
CA ASN A 14 -9.89 7.42 5.70
C ASN A 14 -9.77 7.90 4.25
N LYS A 15 -8.61 7.69 3.64
CA LYS A 15 -8.39 8.01 2.24
C LYS A 15 -8.70 6.77 1.38
N PRO A 16 -9.15 6.96 0.14
CA PRO A 16 -9.41 5.81 -0.74
C PRO A 16 -8.13 5.13 -1.20
N ASN A 17 -7.02 5.84 -1.24
CA ASN A 17 -5.73 5.31 -1.70
C ASN A 17 -4.61 5.78 -0.79
N VAL A 18 -3.50 5.03 -0.81
CA VAL A 18 -2.30 5.39 -0.07
C VAL A 18 -1.11 5.28 -1.03
N ASP A 19 0.01 5.92 -0.65
CA ASP A 19 1.20 5.85 -1.50
C ASP A 19 1.92 4.51 -1.30
N THR A 20 2.99 4.31 -2.09
CA THR A 20 3.73 3.06 -2.07
C THR A 20 4.34 2.77 -0.70
N ALA A 21 4.93 3.77 -0.08
CA ALA A 21 5.57 3.57 1.22
C ALA A 21 4.54 3.17 2.28
N HIS A 22 3.39 3.85 2.30
CA HIS A 22 2.33 3.54 3.26
C HIS A 22 1.77 2.15 3.00
N ALA A 23 1.51 1.80 1.74
CA ALA A 23 1.00 0.48 1.39
C ALA A 23 1.99 -0.62 1.78
N ALA A 24 3.27 -0.39 1.55
CA ALA A 24 4.30 -1.35 1.92
C ALA A 24 4.32 -1.55 3.43
N TYR A 25 4.20 -0.48 4.18
CA TYR A 25 4.14 -0.58 5.63
C TYR A 25 2.94 -1.41 6.09
N LEU A 26 1.78 -1.13 5.52
CA LEU A 26 0.55 -1.85 5.90
C LEU A 26 0.62 -3.32 5.54
N LEU A 27 1.26 -3.67 4.43
CA LEU A 27 1.41 -5.05 3.98
C LEU A 27 2.61 -5.74 4.58
N THR A 28 3.43 -5.01 5.35
CA THR A 28 4.67 -5.53 5.92
C THR A 28 5.60 -6.02 4.82
N ARG A 29 5.68 -5.25 3.74
CA ARG A 29 6.55 -5.55 2.60
C ARG A 29 7.45 -4.36 2.35
N ARG A 30 8.48 -4.58 1.52
CA ARG A 30 9.37 -3.49 1.13
C ARG A 30 8.73 -2.68 0.00
N PRO A 31 8.96 -1.36 -0.04
CA PRO A 31 8.43 -0.55 -1.14
C PRO A 31 8.85 -1.04 -2.51
N GLN A 32 10.05 -1.61 -2.62
CA GLN A 32 10.52 -2.16 -3.89
C GLN A 32 9.66 -3.32 -4.37
N THR A 33 9.15 -4.13 -3.45
CA THR A 33 8.27 -5.23 -3.79
C THR A 33 6.99 -4.70 -4.44
N LEU A 34 6.42 -3.63 -3.87
CA LEU A 34 5.22 -3.04 -4.43
C LEU A 34 5.48 -2.42 -5.79
N ARG A 35 6.64 -1.78 -5.95
CA ARG A 35 7.00 -1.22 -7.25
C ARG A 35 7.16 -2.30 -8.30
N ALA A 36 7.71 -3.44 -7.92
CA ALA A 36 7.81 -4.58 -8.83
C ALA A 36 6.42 -5.07 -9.22
N TRP A 37 5.49 -5.14 -8.27
CA TRP A 37 4.12 -5.52 -8.58
C TRP A 37 3.49 -4.55 -9.58
N ALA A 38 3.75 -3.25 -9.41
CA ALA A 38 3.21 -2.25 -10.32
C ALA A 38 3.80 -2.39 -11.72
N CYS A 39 5.11 -2.62 -11.79
CA CYS A 39 5.80 -2.74 -13.05
C CYS A 39 5.41 -4.01 -13.80
N LEU A 40 5.35 -5.13 -13.10
CA LEU A 40 5.08 -6.44 -13.70
C LEU A 40 3.59 -6.77 -13.72
N GLU A 41 2.77 -6.01 -13.00
CA GLU A 41 1.32 -6.21 -12.91
C GLU A 41 0.97 -7.62 -12.46
N ASN A 42 1.75 -8.16 -11.52
CA ASN A 42 1.59 -9.54 -11.09
C ASN A 42 1.38 -9.71 -9.58
N GLY A 43 1.21 -8.63 -8.84
CA GLY A 43 1.00 -8.73 -7.40
C GLY A 43 -0.46 -8.93 -7.04
N PRO A 44 -0.73 -9.19 -5.75
CA PRO A 44 -2.10 -9.37 -5.28
C PRO A 44 -2.91 -8.08 -5.28
N VAL A 45 -2.24 -6.93 -5.35
CA VAL A 45 -2.89 -5.62 -5.37
C VAL A 45 -2.42 -4.88 -6.61
N ARG A 46 -3.36 -4.31 -7.36
CA ARG A 46 -3.05 -3.51 -8.54
C ARG A 46 -3.11 -2.04 -8.18
N PRO A 47 -2.03 -1.27 -8.39
CA PRO A 47 -2.06 0.16 -8.10
C PRO A 47 -2.73 0.94 -9.21
N LEU A 48 -3.13 2.16 -8.87
CA LEU A 48 -3.61 3.15 -9.82
C LEU A 48 -2.49 4.15 -10.07
N ARG A 49 -2.44 4.71 -11.27
CA ARG A 49 -1.50 5.78 -11.57
C ARG A 49 -2.25 7.10 -11.62
N ILE A 50 -1.91 7.99 -10.70
CA ILE A 50 -2.55 9.30 -10.59
C ILE A 50 -1.45 10.34 -10.70
N ASN A 51 -1.50 11.15 -11.76
CA ASN A 51 -0.52 12.21 -12.00
C ASN A 51 0.93 11.68 -11.96
N GLY A 52 1.16 10.49 -12.53
CA GLY A 52 2.48 9.90 -12.57
C GLY A 52 2.93 9.24 -11.29
N ARG A 53 2.08 9.19 -10.27
CA ARG A 53 2.40 8.56 -9.01
C ARG A 53 1.55 7.32 -8.82
N LEU A 54 2.12 6.34 -8.13
CA LEU A 54 1.39 5.12 -7.79
C LEU A 54 0.51 5.37 -6.57
N ALA A 55 -0.75 4.97 -6.67
CA ALA A 55 -1.70 5.03 -5.57
C ALA A 55 -2.26 3.63 -5.36
N TRP A 56 -2.25 3.16 -4.12
CA TRP A 56 -2.68 1.80 -3.80
C TRP A 56 -4.05 1.86 -3.16
N PRO A 57 -5.08 1.24 -3.77
CA PRO A 57 -6.44 1.29 -3.24
C PRO A 57 -6.53 0.63 -1.87
N VAL A 58 -7.09 1.35 -0.91
CA VAL A 58 -7.24 0.83 0.45
C VAL A 58 -8.16 -0.38 0.48
N SER A 59 -9.19 -0.40 -0.38
CA SER A 59 -10.10 -1.53 -0.45
C SER A 59 -9.37 -2.81 -0.85
N GLU A 60 -8.41 -2.72 -1.77
CA GLU A 60 -7.61 -3.87 -2.17
C GLU A 60 -6.68 -4.32 -1.05
N LEU A 61 -6.11 -3.36 -0.32
CA LEU A 61 -5.26 -3.68 0.81
C LEU A 61 -6.06 -4.41 1.89
N ARG A 62 -7.26 -3.95 2.16
CA ARG A 62 -8.13 -4.61 3.13
C ARG A 62 -8.47 -6.03 2.70
N ARG A 63 -8.73 -6.22 1.41
CA ARG A 63 -9.05 -7.54 0.89
C ARG A 63 -7.88 -8.51 1.08
N VAL A 64 -6.67 -8.05 0.80
CA VAL A 64 -5.47 -8.88 0.93
C VAL A 64 -5.18 -9.18 2.39
N LEU A 65 -5.39 -8.21 3.27
CA LEU A 65 -5.14 -8.39 4.70
C LEU A 65 -6.28 -9.12 5.42
N GLY A 66 -7.43 -9.24 4.80
CA GLY A 66 -8.55 -9.93 5.38
C GLY A 66 -9.30 -9.13 6.45
N VAL A 67 -9.31 -7.82 6.34
CA VAL A 67 -9.98 -6.96 7.33
C VAL A 67 -11.09 -6.13 6.72
#